data_91ecefbc5e9bc96414e3299c579cbb44
#
_entry.id   91ecefbc5e9bc96414e3299c579cbb44
#
_cell.length_a   1.000
_cell.length_b   1.000
_cell.length_c   1.000
_cell.angle_alpha   90.00
_cell.angle_beta   90.00
_cell.angle_gamma   90.00
#
_symmetry.space_group_name_H-M   'P 1'
#
loop_
_entity.id
_entity.type
_entity.pdbx_description
1 polymer ?
#
loop_
_entity_poly.entity_id
_entity_poly.type
_entity_poly.pdbx_seq_one_letter_code
_entity_poly.pdbx_strand_id
1 'polypeptide(L)'
;VVFNYPMEDFRPVDKQENYIKRCVGIPGDKLEVKQGLLYINDKMADMPERMQWKYHVQTDGSDFNPKSLMDMQITEGAKTSNMGDYELTLTKENAEKLKSFGNVVHIEPMFDKPGVYAEYIFPFDPEKKWNVDNYGSLIIPKAGATVELNKSTLPIYKRIIEIYEKNKLDIKDGVIYINDKVANKYTFKMDYYFMMGDNRHNSADSRFWGFVPEDHIVGKAVFVWLSLDNNSTSIFNKVRWSRVFVSIGNNGVSGSYLLPALVIGGGIYFF
;
A
#
# COMPACT_ATOMS: atom_id res chain seq x y z
N VAL A 1 1.12 0.69 -9.55
CA VAL A 1 2.29 1.35 -10.14
C VAL A 1 3.53 0.64 -9.68
N VAL A 2 4.49 0.45 -10.60
CA VAL A 2 5.85 -0.03 -10.32
C VAL A 2 6.74 1.19 -10.16
N PHE A 3 7.55 1.20 -9.10
CA PHE A 3 8.46 2.32 -8.81
C PHE A 3 9.70 1.81 -8.07
N ASN A 4 10.76 2.58 -8.14
CA ASN A 4 12.00 2.33 -7.42
C ASN A 4 11.83 2.73 -5.95
N TYR A 5 12.30 1.88 -5.03
CA TYR A 5 12.09 2.05 -3.60
C TYR A 5 12.80 3.32 -3.06
N PRO A 6 12.07 4.32 -2.57
CA PRO A 6 12.61 5.66 -2.35
C PRO A 6 13.46 5.80 -1.06
N MET A 7 13.77 4.69 -0.37
CA MET A 7 14.61 4.71 0.84
C MET A 7 16.01 4.16 0.62
N GLU A 8 16.35 3.74 -0.60
CA GLU A 8 17.68 3.26 -0.96
C GLU A 8 18.60 4.39 -1.46
N ASP A 9 18.81 5.42 -0.65
CA ASP A 9 19.58 6.62 -1.01
C ASP A 9 21.05 6.34 -1.42
N PHE A 10 21.56 5.15 -1.07
CA PHE A 10 22.92 4.71 -1.39
C PHE A 10 23.06 4.11 -2.80
N ARG A 11 21.95 3.95 -3.53
CA ARG A 11 21.92 3.44 -4.91
C ARG A 11 21.42 4.50 -5.89
N PRO A 12 21.93 4.53 -7.13
CA PRO A 12 21.27 5.27 -8.21
C PRO A 12 19.83 4.81 -8.39
N VAL A 13 18.92 5.72 -8.75
CA VAL A 13 17.49 5.45 -8.82
C VAL A 13 17.16 4.23 -9.69
N ASP A 14 17.81 4.07 -10.83
CA ASP A 14 17.64 2.94 -11.75
C ASP A 14 18.19 1.58 -11.25
N LYS A 15 18.85 1.57 -10.09
CA LYS A 15 19.41 0.38 -9.42
C LYS A 15 18.75 0.05 -8.08
N GLN A 16 17.77 0.85 -7.67
CA GLN A 16 16.98 0.61 -6.47
C GLN A 16 16.01 -0.55 -6.67
N GLU A 17 15.56 -1.17 -5.58
CA GLU A 17 14.57 -2.24 -5.65
C GLU A 17 13.24 -1.74 -6.23
N ASN A 18 12.65 -2.57 -7.08
CA ASN A 18 11.32 -2.27 -7.64
C ASN A 18 10.22 -2.71 -6.70
N TYR A 19 9.37 -1.77 -6.31
CA TYR A 19 8.16 -2.02 -5.56
C TYR A 19 6.93 -1.88 -6.46
N ILE A 20 5.87 -2.62 -6.12
CA ILE A 20 4.56 -2.47 -6.75
C ILE A 20 3.53 -2.16 -5.68
N LYS A 21 2.86 -1.01 -5.80
CA LYS A 21 1.78 -0.58 -4.92
C LYS A 21 0.70 0.14 -5.75
N ARG A 22 -0.44 0.35 -5.13
CA ARG A 22 -1.48 1.20 -5.70
C ARG A 22 -1.12 2.67 -5.48
N CYS A 23 -1.10 3.46 -6.55
CA CYS A 23 -1.07 4.92 -6.43
C CYS A 23 -2.45 5.37 -5.93
N VAL A 24 -2.51 5.86 -4.71
CA VAL A 24 -3.76 6.28 -4.06
C VAL A 24 -3.89 7.79 -3.98
N GLY A 25 -2.81 8.52 -4.19
CA GLY A 25 -2.83 9.97 -4.21
C GLY A 25 -1.85 10.51 -5.24
N ILE A 26 -2.28 11.52 -6.00
CA ILE A 26 -1.53 12.20 -7.05
C ILE A 26 -1.14 13.63 -6.63
N PRO A 27 -0.24 14.30 -7.36
CA PRO A 27 0.23 15.63 -7.01
C PRO A 27 -0.91 16.65 -6.81
N GLY A 28 -0.95 17.28 -5.65
CA GLY A 28 -1.95 18.27 -5.25
C GLY A 28 -3.13 17.70 -4.47
N ASP A 29 -3.28 16.39 -4.38
CA ASP A 29 -4.35 15.78 -3.59
C ASP A 29 -4.15 15.99 -2.08
N LYS A 30 -5.26 16.17 -1.38
CA LYS A 30 -5.36 16.05 0.07
C LYS A 30 -5.72 14.61 0.44
N LEU A 31 -4.84 13.94 1.17
CA LEU A 31 -5.01 12.54 1.57
C LEU A 31 -5.25 12.42 3.06
N GLU A 32 -6.17 11.56 3.44
CA GLU A 32 -6.46 11.21 4.83
C GLU A 32 -6.93 9.75 4.93
N VAL A 33 -6.53 9.07 6.02
CA VAL A 33 -7.06 7.74 6.37
C VAL A 33 -7.81 7.85 7.68
N LYS A 34 -9.04 7.38 7.74
CA LYS A 34 -9.89 7.35 8.93
C LYS A 34 -10.41 5.94 9.13
N GLN A 35 -10.02 5.30 10.24
CA GLN A 35 -10.41 3.93 10.57
C GLN A 35 -10.20 2.97 9.38
N GLY A 36 -8.99 2.99 8.80
CA GLY A 36 -8.59 2.18 7.67
C GLY A 36 -9.18 2.59 6.30
N LEU A 37 -10.10 3.55 6.25
CA LEU A 37 -10.73 4.05 5.03
C LEU A 37 -9.99 5.25 4.47
N LEU A 38 -9.71 5.22 3.17
CA LEU A 38 -9.00 6.28 2.46
C LEU A 38 -9.96 7.39 2.01
N TYR A 39 -9.55 8.63 2.21
CA TYR A 39 -10.23 9.83 1.72
C TYR A 39 -9.25 10.63 0.86
N ILE A 40 -9.71 11.05 -0.32
CA ILE A 40 -8.98 11.93 -1.23
C ILE A 40 -9.86 13.16 -1.50
N ASN A 41 -9.31 14.34 -1.24
CA ASN A 41 -10.02 15.62 -1.37
C ASN A 41 -11.37 15.61 -0.62
N ASP A 42 -11.34 15.11 0.62
CA ASP A 42 -12.49 14.96 1.53
C ASP A 42 -13.57 13.98 1.07
N LYS A 43 -13.34 13.21 0.00
CA LYS A 43 -14.26 12.19 -0.48
C LYS A 43 -13.67 10.82 -0.22
N MET A 44 -14.51 9.89 0.26
CA MET A 44 -14.09 8.49 0.43
C MET A 44 -13.72 7.91 -0.94
N ALA A 45 -12.51 7.36 -1.02
CA ALA A 45 -12.02 6.71 -2.23
C ALA A 45 -12.68 5.32 -2.41
N ASP A 46 -12.80 4.90 -3.65
CA ASP A 46 -13.25 3.55 -3.97
C ASP A 46 -12.35 2.50 -3.34
N MET A 47 -12.96 1.53 -2.68
CA MET A 47 -12.25 0.41 -2.08
C MET A 47 -12.00 -0.67 -3.13
N PRO A 48 -10.75 -1.08 -3.36
CA PRO A 48 -10.46 -2.24 -4.20
C PRO A 48 -11.15 -3.50 -3.64
N GLU A 49 -11.74 -4.31 -4.50
CA GLU A 49 -12.47 -5.54 -4.10
C GLU A 49 -11.62 -6.49 -3.25
N ARG A 50 -10.31 -6.53 -3.52
CA ARG A 50 -9.36 -7.41 -2.82
C ARG A 50 -8.56 -6.71 -1.74
N MET A 51 -9.01 -5.54 -1.28
CA MET A 51 -8.39 -4.86 -0.15
C MET A 51 -8.57 -5.67 1.12
N GLN A 52 -7.51 -5.76 1.92
CA GLN A 52 -7.45 -6.62 3.10
C GLN A 52 -7.04 -5.81 4.32
N TRP A 53 -7.60 -6.21 5.47
CA TRP A 53 -7.20 -5.77 6.80
C TRP A 53 -7.01 -6.97 7.72
N LYS A 54 -6.37 -6.78 8.85
CA LYS A 54 -6.39 -7.74 9.96
C LYS A 54 -7.73 -7.69 10.66
N TYR A 55 -8.23 -8.87 10.99
CA TYR A 55 -9.44 -9.07 11.78
C TYR A 55 -9.12 -9.95 12.97
N HIS A 56 -9.71 -9.62 14.10
CA HIS A 56 -9.87 -10.53 15.22
C HIS A 56 -11.11 -11.39 14.95
N VAL A 57 -10.94 -12.70 15.03
CA VAL A 57 -12.01 -13.68 14.81
C VAL A 57 -12.03 -14.60 16.01
N GLN A 58 -13.16 -14.67 16.70
CA GLN A 58 -13.39 -15.59 17.83
C GLN A 58 -14.32 -16.69 17.40
N THR A 59 -13.90 -17.93 17.65
CA THR A 59 -14.72 -19.14 17.47
C THR A 59 -15.27 -19.64 18.82
N ASP A 60 -16.13 -20.63 18.78
CA ASP A 60 -16.65 -21.35 19.96
C ASP A 60 -15.62 -22.26 20.66
N GLY A 61 -14.34 -22.14 20.28
CA GLY A 61 -13.23 -22.98 20.71
C GLY A 61 -12.83 -24.04 19.70
N SER A 62 -13.67 -24.32 18.71
CA SER A 62 -13.33 -25.22 17.60
C SER A 62 -12.42 -24.55 16.58
N ASP A 63 -11.60 -25.35 15.92
CA ASP A 63 -10.66 -24.86 14.90
C ASP A 63 -11.33 -24.72 13.53
N PHE A 64 -10.83 -23.77 12.75
CA PHE A 64 -11.16 -23.72 11.32
C PHE A 64 -10.58 -24.93 10.59
N ASN A 65 -11.34 -25.44 9.62
CA ASN A 65 -10.79 -26.38 8.67
C ASN A 65 -9.78 -25.66 7.75
N PRO A 66 -8.49 -26.05 7.75
CA PRO A 66 -7.47 -25.38 6.94
C PRO A 66 -7.81 -25.34 5.45
N LYS A 67 -8.47 -26.41 4.94
CA LYS A 67 -8.91 -26.46 3.55
C LYS A 67 -9.94 -25.38 3.24
N SER A 68 -10.89 -25.14 4.14
CA SER A 68 -11.89 -24.06 3.95
C SER A 68 -11.25 -22.69 3.88
N LEU A 69 -10.24 -22.40 4.71
CA LEU A 69 -9.49 -21.13 4.65
C LEU A 69 -8.70 -21.01 3.33
N MET A 70 -8.08 -22.10 2.88
CA MET A 70 -7.35 -22.13 1.59
C MET A 70 -8.30 -21.92 0.40
N ASP A 71 -9.46 -22.56 0.38
CA ASP A 71 -10.47 -22.41 -0.67
C ASP A 71 -11.00 -20.95 -0.74
N MET A 72 -11.05 -20.27 0.40
CA MET A 72 -11.36 -18.84 0.50
C MET A 72 -10.16 -17.93 0.20
N GLN A 73 -8.99 -18.48 -0.13
CA GLN A 73 -7.73 -17.75 -0.33
C GLN A 73 -7.29 -16.92 0.90
N ILE A 74 -7.64 -17.39 2.10
CA ILE A 74 -7.17 -16.83 3.37
C ILE A 74 -5.84 -17.54 3.68
N THR A 75 -4.74 -16.88 3.42
CA THR A 75 -3.39 -17.44 3.50
C THR A 75 -2.52 -16.78 4.57
N GLU A 76 -2.99 -15.69 5.17
CA GLU A 76 -2.27 -14.95 6.19
C GLU A 76 -3.08 -14.91 7.49
N GLY A 77 -2.41 -15.22 8.58
CA GLY A 77 -2.97 -15.18 9.92
C GLY A 77 -2.59 -16.40 10.75
N ALA A 78 -2.96 -16.37 12.01
CA ALA A 78 -2.67 -17.44 12.96
C ALA A 78 -3.73 -17.50 14.06
N LYS A 79 -3.84 -18.67 14.69
CA LYS A 79 -4.53 -18.84 15.96
C LYS A 79 -3.70 -18.19 17.05
N THR A 80 -4.30 -17.33 17.86
CA THR A 80 -3.61 -16.54 18.90
C THR A 80 -3.87 -17.08 20.29
N SER A 81 -4.94 -17.85 20.49
CA SER A 81 -5.23 -18.50 21.78
C SER A 81 -5.83 -19.89 21.61
N ASN A 82 -5.73 -20.71 22.66
CA ASN A 82 -6.39 -22.01 22.70
C ASN A 82 -7.91 -21.91 22.89
N MET A 83 -8.45 -20.71 23.14
CA MET A 83 -9.88 -20.45 23.30
C MET A 83 -10.60 -20.13 21.99
N GLY A 84 -9.93 -20.29 20.86
CA GLY A 84 -10.54 -20.06 19.54
C GLY A 84 -10.37 -18.66 19.00
N ASP A 85 -9.40 -17.88 19.50
CA ASP A 85 -9.07 -16.58 18.93
C ASP A 85 -8.09 -16.70 17.78
N TYR A 86 -8.35 -15.95 16.72
CA TYR A 86 -7.52 -15.87 15.52
C TYR A 86 -7.29 -14.42 15.12
N GLU A 87 -6.10 -14.12 14.62
CA GLU A 87 -5.83 -12.96 13.81
C GLU A 87 -5.72 -13.39 12.35
N LEU A 88 -6.65 -12.94 11.51
CA LEU A 88 -6.68 -13.30 10.09
C LEU A 88 -6.64 -12.04 9.22
N THR A 89 -5.90 -12.12 8.11
CA THR A 89 -5.93 -11.08 7.07
C THR A 89 -7.03 -11.40 6.08
N LEU A 90 -8.06 -10.57 6.05
CA LEU A 90 -9.29 -10.84 5.31
C LEU A 90 -9.67 -9.69 4.39
N THR A 91 -10.27 -10.02 3.25
CA THR A 91 -11.11 -9.10 2.49
C THR A 91 -12.44 -8.89 3.23
N LYS A 92 -13.15 -7.82 2.91
CA LYS A 92 -14.51 -7.59 3.45
C LYS A 92 -15.43 -8.76 3.12
N GLU A 93 -15.36 -9.29 1.89
CA GLU A 93 -16.16 -10.45 1.46
C GLU A 93 -15.86 -11.70 2.29
N ASN A 94 -14.58 -11.99 2.52
CA ASN A 94 -14.21 -13.14 3.36
C ASN A 94 -14.64 -12.97 4.82
N ALA A 95 -14.55 -11.75 5.35
CA ALA A 95 -15.03 -11.47 6.71
C ALA A 95 -16.55 -11.72 6.83
N GLU A 96 -17.34 -11.28 5.86
CA GLU A 96 -18.79 -11.55 5.84
C GLU A 96 -19.11 -13.05 5.65
N LYS A 97 -18.34 -13.76 4.82
CA LYS A 97 -18.49 -15.21 4.68
C LYS A 97 -18.19 -15.95 5.99
N LEU A 98 -17.09 -15.59 6.67
CA LEU A 98 -16.74 -16.20 7.96
C LEU A 98 -17.78 -15.98 9.04
N LYS A 99 -18.48 -14.83 9.05
CA LYS A 99 -19.60 -14.59 9.97
C LYS A 99 -20.72 -15.64 9.85
N SER A 100 -20.88 -16.24 8.68
CA SER A 100 -21.90 -17.29 8.46
C SER A 100 -21.47 -18.69 8.92
N PHE A 101 -20.22 -18.86 9.34
CA PHE A 101 -19.75 -20.14 9.85
C PHE A 101 -20.31 -20.39 11.26
N GLY A 102 -20.87 -21.59 11.47
CA GLY A 102 -21.56 -21.93 12.72
C GLY A 102 -20.68 -21.88 13.97
N ASN A 103 -19.36 -21.95 13.80
CA ASN A 103 -18.39 -21.89 14.89
C ASN A 103 -17.81 -20.47 15.11
N VAL A 104 -18.16 -19.47 14.30
CA VAL A 104 -17.69 -18.08 14.50
C VAL A 104 -18.66 -17.33 15.42
N VAL A 105 -18.15 -16.91 16.56
CA VAL A 105 -18.91 -16.17 17.59
C VAL A 105 -18.80 -14.65 17.37
N HIS A 106 -17.58 -14.19 17.04
CA HIS A 106 -17.33 -12.75 16.84
C HIS A 106 -16.28 -12.54 15.76
N ILE A 107 -16.43 -11.44 15.02
CA ILE A 107 -15.43 -10.98 14.04
C ILE A 107 -15.47 -9.47 13.93
N GLU A 108 -14.31 -8.83 14.08
CA GLU A 108 -14.17 -7.39 13.95
C GLU A 108 -12.81 -7.02 13.34
N PRO A 109 -12.71 -5.91 12.59
CA PRO A 109 -11.44 -5.42 12.09
C PRO A 109 -10.58 -4.86 13.24
N MET A 110 -9.28 -5.10 13.17
CA MET A 110 -8.32 -4.63 14.16
C MET A 110 -7.76 -3.27 13.76
N PHE A 111 -8.53 -2.21 13.97
CA PHE A 111 -8.07 -0.86 13.68
C PHE A 111 -7.45 -0.19 14.90
N ASP A 112 -6.34 0.49 14.67
CA ASP A 112 -5.73 1.37 15.66
C ASP A 112 -6.68 2.50 16.04
N LYS A 113 -6.67 2.87 17.33
CA LYS A 113 -7.52 3.97 17.81
C LYS A 113 -7.03 5.32 17.28
N PRO A 114 -7.94 6.24 16.91
CA PRO A 114 -7.57 7.61 16.57
C PRO A 114 -6.81 8.31 17.70
N GLY A 115 -5.84 9.14 17.33
CA GLY A 115 -5.06 9.93 18.28
C GLY A 115 -3.95 9.17 19.00
N VAL A 116 -3.71 7.90 18.65
CA VAL A 116 -2.58 7.12 19.13
C VAL A 116 -1.43 7.26 18.14
N TYR A 117 -0.28 7.73 18.64
CA TYR A 117 0.94 7.86 17.83
C TYR A 117 1.64 6.51 17.64
N ALA A 118 2.05 6.23 16.40
CA ALA A 118 2.91 5.11 16.06
C ALA A 118 4.26 5.64 15.55
N GLU A 119 5.34 5.34 16.27
CA GLU A 119 6.68 5.91 16.02
C GLU A 119 7.29 5.56 14.65
N TYR A 120 6.84 4.46 14.06
CA TYR A 120 7.28 3.96 12.76
C TYR A 120 6.50 4.55 11.57
N ILE A 121 5.52 5.43 11.84
CA ILE A 121 4.68 6.06 10.80
C ILE A 121 5.25 7.43 10.40
N PHE A 122 5.42 7.62 9.10
CA PHE A 122 5.79 8.90 8.51
C PHE A 122 4.75 10.00 8.89
N PRO A 123 5.14 11.21 9.26
CA PRO A 123 6.49 11.79 9.20
C PRO A 123 7.32 11.64 10.48
N PHE A 124 7.06 10.64 11.32
CA PHE A 124 7.78 10.34 12.58
C PHE A 124 7.67 11.47 13.62
N ASP A 125 6.54 12.17 13.60
CA ASP A 125 6.27 13.34 14.44
C ASP A 125 5.19 13.00 15.48
N PRO A 126 5.53 12.93 16.78
CA PRO A 126 4.57 12.61 17.85
C PRO A 126 3.40 13.60 17.96
N GLU A 127 3.60 14.85 17.51
CA GLU A 127 2.54 15.87 17.54
C GLU A 127 1.40 15.55 16.55
N LYS A 128 1.67 14.75 15.50
CA LYS A 128 0.66 14.33 14.51
C LYS A 128 -0.30 13.29 15.03
N LYS A 129 0.15 12.44 15.96
CA LYS A 129 -0.64 11.32 16.52
C LYS A 129 -1.24 10.42 15.44
N TRP A 130 -0.47 10.15 14.39
CA TRP A 130 -0.87 9.29 13.30
C TRP A 130 -0.47 7.83 13.54
N ASN A 131 -1.25 6.93 12.98
CA ASN A 131 -0.99 5.49 12.92
C ASN A 131 -1.45 4.92 11.57
N VAL A 132 -1.37 3.61 11.40
CA VAL A 132 -1.66 2.93 10.13
C VAL A 132 -3.08 3.18 9.65
N ASP A 133 -4.04 3.26 10.57
CA ASP A 133 -5.47 3.35 10.29
C ASP A 133 -6.05 4.76 10.44
N ASN A 134 -5.28 5.67 11.06
CA ASN A 134 -5.68 7.05 11.26
C ASN A 134 -4.50 7.95 10.91
N TYR A 135 -4.47 8.44 9.68
CA TYR A 135 -3.32 9.06 9.06
C TYR A 135 -3.71 10.32 8.27
N GLY A 136 -2.92 11.36 8.39
CA GLY A 136 -3.20 12.61 7.68
C GLY A 136 -4.01 13.58 8.54
N SER A 137 -4.54 14.63 8.01
CA SER A 137 -4.59 15.05 6.60
C SER A 137 -3.23 15.60 6.13
N LEU A 138 -2.79 15.22 4.94
CA LEU A 138 -1.60 15.79 4.31
C LEU A 138 -1.87 16.13 2.83
N ILE A 139 -1.15 17.15 2.31
CA ILE A 139 -1.19 17.52 0.90
C ILE A 139 -0.01 16.86 0.19
N ILE A 140 -0.29 16.19 -0.91
CA ILE A 140 0.74 15.56 -1.75
C ILE A 140 1.42 16.67 -2.58
N PRO A 141 2.74 16.80 -2.51
CA PRO A 141 3.43 17.87 -3.21
C PRO A 141 3.29 17.79 -4.73
N LYS A 142 3.17 18.97 -5.36
CA LYS A 142 3.06 19.14 -6.80
C LYS A 142 4.15 20.09 -7.27
N ALA A 143 4.72 19.83 -8.44
CA ALA A 143 5.70 20.71 -9.09
C ALA A 143 5.17 22.15 -9.19
N GLY A 144 5.98 23.13 -8.78
CA GLY A 144 5.63 24.53 -8.74
C GLY A 144 4.74 24.97 -7.57
N ALA A 145 4.17 24.05 -6.79
CA ALA A 145 3.41 24.39 -5.60
C ALA A 145 4.35 24.84 -4.46
N THR A 146 3.92 25.85 -3.70
CA THR A 146 4.67 26.39 -2.58
C THR A 146 3.98 26.09 -1.27
N VAL A 147 4.75 25.61 -0.29
CA VAL A 147 4.29 25.32 1.07
C VAL A 147 4.99 26.22 2.09
N GLU A 148 4.32 26.50 3.19
CA GLU A 148 4.96 27.14 4.35
C GLU A 148 5.79 26.11 5.12
N LEU A 149 7.00 26.53 5.52
CA LEU A 149 7.90 25.74 6.34
C LEU A 149 7.87 26.26 7.78
N ASN A 150 7.45 25.39 8.67
CA ASN A 150 7.44 25.62 10.11
C ASN A 150 7.67 24.28 10.85
N LYS A 151 7.66 24.30 12.17
CA LYS A 151 7.86 23.10 12.99
C LYS A 151 6.90 21.97 12.65
N SER A 152 5.65 22.28 12.28
CA SER A 152 4.63 21.27 11.98
C SER A 152 4.69 20.72 10.56
N THR A 153 5.13 21.51 9.57
CA THR A 153 5.18 21.09 8.16
C THR A 153 6.53 20.52 7.76
N LEU A 154 7.61 20.98 8.41
CA LEU A 154 8.97 20.55 8.08
C LEU A 154 9.17 19.02 8.15
N PRO A 155 8.69 18.29 9.16
CA PRO A 155 8.85 16.83 9.19
C PRO A 155 8.27 16.12 7.96
N ILE A 156 7.18 16.65 7.40
CA ILE A 156 6.52 16.11 6.21
C ILE A 156 7.39 16.30 4.95
N TYR A 157 8.05 17.45 4.82
CA TYR A 157 8.73 17.84 3.57
C TYR A 157 10.25 17.77 3.64
N LYS A 158 10.82 17.53 4.83
CA LYS A 158 12.27 17.49 5.03
C LYS A 158 12.98 16.57 4.05
N ARG A 159 12.52 15.31 3.93
CA ARG A 159 13.15 14.34 3.04
C ARG A 159 13.09 14.77 1.56
N ILE A 160 11.99 15.39 1.15
CA ILE A 160 11.85 15.95 -0.20
C ILE A 160 12.94 16.98 -0.45
N ILE A 161 13.07 17.94 0.47
CA ILE A 161 14.00 19.06 0.32
C ILE A 161 15.44 18.57 0.29
N GLU A 162 15.84 17.72 1.24
CA GLU A 162 17.21 17.26 1.40
C GLU A 162 17.61 16.19 0.39
N ILE A 163 16.83 15.13 0.29
CA ILE A 163 17.22 13.91 -0.43
C ILE A 163 16.80 13.98 -1.90
N TYR A 164 15.50 14.17 -2.15
CA TYR A 164 14.99 14.09 -3.52
C TYR A 164 15.36 15.34 -4.35
N GLU A 165 15.27 16.52 -3.74
CA GLU A 165 15.59 17.79 -4.44
C GLU A 165 16.98 18.31 -4.12
N LYS A 166 17.79 17.54 -3.35
CA LYS A 166 19.24 17.74 -3.11
C LYS A 166 19.59 19.14 -2.62
N ASN A 167 18.80 19.69 -1.70
CA ASN A 167 19.12 20.94 -1.06
C ASN A 167 19.78 20.69 0.30
N LYS A 168 20.67 21.59 0.70
CA LYS A 168 21.18 21.64 2.07
C LYS A 168 20.11 22.26 2.96
N LEU A 169 19.69 21.56 4.01
CA LEU A 169 18.72 22.05 5.00
C LEU A 169 19.38 22.06 6.38
N ASP A 170 19.39 23.21 7.01
CA ASP A 170 19.92 23.44 8.36
C ASP A 170 18.84 24.09 9.24
N ILE A 171 18.86 23.77 10.53
CA ILE A 171 18.02 24.43 11.52
C ILE A 171 18.93 25.00 12.61
N LYS A 172 18.89 26.31 12.78
CA LYS A 172 19.70 27.04 13.78
C LYS A 172 18.77 27.94 14.58
N ASP A 173 18.76 27.78 15.88
CA ASP A 173 17.91 28.56 16.82
C ASP A 173 16.44 28.60 16.42
N GLY A 174 15.91 27.47 15.88
CA GLY A 174 14.53 27.35 15.41
C GLY A 174 14.26 27.99 14.05
N VAL A 175 15.26 28.59 13.40
CA VAL A 175 15.16 29.15 12.05
C VAL A 175 15.61 28.14 11.01
N ILE A 176 14.80 27.95 9.99
CA ILE A 176 15.07 27.01 8.88
C ILE A 176 15.91 27.71 7.81
N TYR A 177 16.99 27.07 7.38
CA TYR A 177 17.84 27.53 6.29
C TYR A 177 17.85 26.49 5.17
N ILE A 178 17.66 26.92 3.94
CA ILE A 178 17.82 26.11 2.72
C ILE A 178 18.91 26.75 1.87
N ASN A 179 19.97 25.99 1.57
CA ASN A 179 21.14 26.46 0.82
C ASN A 179 21.72 27.76 1.43
N ASP A 180 21.88 27.75 2.75
CA ASP A 180 22.41 28.85 3.58
C ASP A 180 21.57 30.14 3.60
N LYS A 181 20.32 30.10 3.12
CA LYS A 181 19.36 31.20 3.15
C LYS A 181 18.19 30.88 4.06
N VAL A 182 17.73 31.85 4.84
CA VAL A 182 16.53 31.72 5.65
C VAL A 182 15.33 31.38 4.75
N ALA A 183 14.60 30.34 5.11
CA ALA A 183 13.47 29.86 4.34
C ALA A 183 12.26 29.59 5.26
N ASN A 184 11.17 30.31 5.00
CA ASN A 184 9.86 30.07 5.62
C ASN A 184 8.85 29.47 4.64
N LYS A 185 9.27 29.24 3.39
CA LYS A 185 8.50 28.64 2.31
C LYS A 185 9.40 27.78 1.45
N TYR A 186 8.81 26.78 0.78
CA TYR A 186 9.50 25.96 -0.18
C TYR A 186 8.62 25.69 -1.40
N THR A 187 9.19 25.79 -2.60
CA THR A 187 8.52 25.47 -3.86
C THR A 187 9.09 24.19 -4.41
N PHE A 188 8.25 23.18 -4.60
CA PHE A 188 8.65 21.86 -5.08
C PHE A 188 9.07 21.90 -6.55
N LYS A 189 10.12 21.13 -6.89
CA LYS A 189 10.68 21.09 -8.25
C LYS A 189 10.03 20.00 -9.11
N MET A 190 9.52 18.93 -8.48
CA MET A 190 8.90 17.80 -9.17
C MET A 190 7.58 17.38 -8.53
N ASP A 191 6.88 16.47 -9.17
CA ASP A 191 5.65 15.86 -8.69
C ASP A 191 5.94 14.69 -7.74
N TYR A 192 5.03 14.46 -6.80
CA TYR A 192 5.11 13.39 -5.81
C TYR A 192 3.82 12.60 -5.77
N TYR A 193 3.95 11.32 -5.38
CA TYR A 193 2.84 10.38 -5.33
C TYR A 193 2.78 9.69 -3.96
N PHE A 194 1.60 9.20 -3.61
CA PHE A 194 1.41 8.43 -2.39
C PHE A 194 0.92 7.02 -2.74
N MET A 195 1.68 6.03 -2.29
CA MET A 195 1.49 4.62 -2.63
C MET A 195 1.01 3.84 -1.42
N MET A 196 -0.03 3.02 -1.58
CA MET A 196 -0.49 2.12 -0.53
C MET A 196 -0.69 0.70 -1.09
N GLY A 197 -0.37 -0.30 -0.25
CA GLY A 197 -0.68 -1.69 -0.56
C GLY A 197 -2.14 -2.03 -0.31
N ASP A 198 -2.69 -2.97 -1.07
CA ASP A 198 -4.06 -3.42 -0.86
C ASP A 198 -4.21 -4.28 0.40
N ASN A 199 -3.15 -4.99 0.84
CA ASN A 199 -3.08 -5.57 2.18
C ASN A 199 -2.64 -4.49 3.18
N ARG A 200 -3.62 -3.78 3.76
CA ARG A 200 -3.42 -2.55 4.52
C ARG A 200 -2.55 -2.70 5.75
N HIS A 201 -2.62 -3.84 6.45
CA HIS A 201 -1.86 -4.10 7.67
C HIS A 201 -0.58 -4.92 7.45
N ASN A 202 -0.34 -5.39 6.21
CA ASN A 202 0.87 -6.09 5.83
C ASN A 202 1.46 -5.50 4.53
N SER A 203 1.75 -4.21 4.57
CA SER A 203 2.34 -3.50 3.44
C SER A 203 3.31 -2.44 3.94
N ALA A 204 4.57 -2.57 3.59
CA ALA A 204 5.50 -1.46 3.63
C ALA A 204 5.13 -0.51 2.48
N ASP A 205 4.62 0.71 2.79
CA ASP A 205 4.11 1.68 1.82
C ASP A 205 4.30 3.13 2.29
N SER A 206 3.74 4.10 1.58
CA SER A 206 3.97 5.53 1.85
C SER A 206 3.57 5.99 3.25
N ARG A 207 2.75 5.24 3.97
CA ARG A 207 2.45 5.54 5.39
C ARG A 207 3.70 5.38 6.27
N PHE A 208 4.70 4.61 5.81
CA PHE A 208 5.93 4.31 6.54
C PHE A 208 7.11 5.17 6.06
N TRP A 209 7.25 5.42 4.75
CA TRP A 209 8.40 6.14 4.22
C TRP A 209 8.06 7.51 3.60
N GLY A 210 6.78 7.84 3.41
CA GLY A 210 6.35 9.10 2.83
C GLY A 210 6.13 9.02 1.32
N PHE A 211 6.50 10.08 0.63
CA PHE A 211 6.21 10.28 -0.79
C PHE A 211 7.16 9.50 -1.71
N VAL A 212 6.65 9.16 -2.90
CA VAL A 212 7.43 8.63 -4.01
C VAL A 212 7.61 9.75 -5.04
N PRO A 213 8.85 10.15 -5.36
CA PRO A 213 9.13 11.17 -6.36
C PRO A 213 8.79 10.69 -7.77
N GLU A 214 8.51 11.62 -8.68
CA GLU A 214 8.19 11.33 -10.08
C GLU A 214 9.28 10.55 -10.79
N ASP A 215 10.55 10.88 -10.57
CA ASP A 215 11.71 10.23 -11.17
C ASP A 215 11.95 8.78 -10.69
N HIS A 216 11.24 8.34 -9.65
CA HIS A 216 11.23 6.96 -9.18
C HIS A 216 10.14 6.10 -9.85
N ILE A 217 9.21 6.70 -10.60
CA ILE A 217 8.12 5.97 -11.25
C ILE A 217 8.65 5.23 -12.47
N VAL A 218 8.54 3.90 -12.45
CA VAL A 218 8.91 3.05 -13.58
C VAL A 218 7.75 2.91 -14.57
N GLY A 219 6.53 2.69 -14.06
CA GLY A 219 5.36 2.58 -14.91
C GLY A 219 4.17 1.85 -14.28
N LYS A 220 3.17 1.56 -15.10
CA LYS A 220 1.97 0.82 -14.72
C LYS A 220 2.05 -0.62 -15.22
N ALA A 221 1.88 -1.60 -14.33
CA ALA A 221 1.70 -2.98 -14.76
C ALA A 221 0.35 -3.10 -15.52
N VAL A 222 0.38 -3.57 -16.76
CA VAL A 222 -0.80 -3.67 -17.62
C VAL A 222 -1.16 -5.10 -17.98
N PHE A 223 -0.22 -6.05 -17.79
CA PHE A 223 -0.38 -7.42 -18.24
C PHE A 223 0.37 -8.41 -17.34
N VAL A 224 -0.26 -9.55 -17.04
CA VAL A 224 0.37 -10.70 -16.37
C VAL A 224 0.50 -11.82 -17.39
N TRP A 225 1.72 -12.15 -17.78
CA TRP A 225 1.97 -13.25 -18.73
C TRP A 225 2.09 -14.60 -18.02
N LEU A 226 2.59 -14.63 -16.78
CA LEU A 226 2.74 -15.83 -15.94
C LEU A 226 2.54 -15.48 -14.47
N SER A 227 1.84 -16.33 -13.73
CA SER A 227 1.67 -16.22 -12.28
C SER A 227 1.94 -17.56 -11.61
N LEU A 228 2.82 -17.59 -10.63
CA LEU A 228 3.20 -18.78 -9.88
C LEU A 228 2.70 -18.71 -8.44
N ASP A 229 2.33 -19.86 -7.88
CA ASP A 229 2.02 -20.03 -6.47
C ASP A 229 3.23 -20.61 -5.74
N ASN A 230 3.83 -19.81 -4.85
CA ASN A 230 4.99 -20.24 -4.09
C ASN A 230 4.65 -21.26 -2.99
N ASN A 231 3.38 -21.36 -2.59
CA ASN A 231 2.93 -22.30 -1.57
C ASN A 231 2.63 -23.71 -2.14
N SER A 232 2.64 -23.85 -3.47
CA SER A 232 2.39 -25.15 -4.11
C SER A 232 3.66 -25.99 -4.18
N THR A 233 3.59 -27.24 -3.73
CA THR A 233 4.68 -28.22 -3.81
C THR A 233 4.77 -28.92 -5.16
N SER A 234 3.68 -28.92 -5.95
CA SER A 234 3.63 -29.54 -7.26
C SER A 234 3.89 -28.54 -8.37
N ILE A 235 4.79 -28.85 -9.32
CA ILE A 235 5.11 -27.99 -10.47
C ILE A 235 3.86 -27.69 -11.30
N PHE A 236 2.98 -28.66 -11.52
CA PHE A 236 1.75 -28.47 -12.31
C PHE A 236 0.72 -27.57 -11.61
N ASN A 237 0.64 -27.64 -10.28
CA ASN A 237 -0.26 -26.79 -9.49
C ASN A 237 0.36 -25.43 -9.15
N LYS A 238 1.65 -25.25 -9.44
CA LYS A 238 2.35 -24.00 -9.19
C LYS A 238 1.92 -22.87 -10.14
N VAL A 239 1.49 -23.22 -11.35
CA VAL A 239 1.00 -22.23 -12.31
C VAL A 239 -0.43 -21.84 -12.00
N ARG A 240 -0.67 -20.57 -11.71
CA ARG A 240 -2.04 -20.03 -11.54
C ARG A 240 -2.65 -19.72 -12.89
N TRP A 241 -3.17 -20.76 -13.57
CA TRP A 241 -3.68 -20.68 -14.95
C TRP A 241 -4.73 -19.59 -15.15
N SER A 242 -5.57 -19.32 -14.17
CA SER A 242 -6.55 -18.21 -14.21
C SER A 242 -5.92 -16.81 -14.26
N ARG A 243 -4.61 -16.70 -14.03
CA ARG A 243 -3.84 -15.45 -14.05
C ARG A 243 -2.77 -15.44 -15.14
N VAL A 244 -2.81 -16.38 -16.07
CA VAL A 244 -1.89 -16.43 -17.21
C VAL A 244 -2.52 -15.69 -18.38
N PHE A 245 -1.75 -14.84 -19.05
CA PHE A 245 -2.19 -13.97 -20.15
C PHE A 245 -3.40 -13.08 -19.79
N VAL A 246 -3.29 -12.36 -18.67
CA VAL A 246 -4.37 -11.54 -18.12
C VAL A 246 -4.01 -10.07 -18.16
N SER A 247 -4.92 -9.22 -18.62
CA SER A 247 -4.74 -7.76 -18.50
C SER A 247 -5.10 -7.28 -17.08
N ILE A 248 -4.37 -6.25 -16.61
CA ILE A 248 -4.60 -5.60 -15.33
C ILE A 248 -5.37 -4.30 -15.59
N GLY A 249 -6.65 -4.28 -15.22
CA GLY A 249 -7.50 -3.08 -15.23
C GLY A 249 -7.43 -2.29 -13.93
N ASN A 250 -8.17 -1.18 -13.86
CA ASN A 250 -8.24 -0.34 -12.65
C ASN A 250 -8.89 -1.08 -11.47
N ASN A 251 -9.81 -2.02 -11.73
CA ASN A 251 -10.54 -2.80 -10.74
C ASN A 251 -9.95 -4.20 -10.52
N GLY A 252 -8.70 -4.44 -10.95
CA GLY A 252 -8.04 -5.73 -10.79
C GLY A 252 -7.84 -6.48 -12.10
N VAL A 253 -7.90 -7.81 -12.03
CA VAL A 253 -7.63 -8.70 -13.16
C VAL A 253 -8.88 -8.80 -14.05
N SER A 254 -8.78 -8.39 -15.31
CA SER A 254 -9.79 -8.64 -16.34
C SER A 254 -9.52 -9.96 -17.05
N GLY A 255 -10.46 -10.44 -17.88
CA GLY A 255 -10.43 -11.77 -18.49
C GLY A 255 -9.10 -12.25 -19.07
N SER A 256 -8.89 -13.57 -19.07
CA SER A 256 -7.68 -14.19 -19.59
C SER A 256 -7.70 -14.28 -21.11
N TYR A 257 -6.60 -13.88 -21.74
CA TYR A 257 -6.36 -14.05 -23.18
C TYR A 257 -5.63 -15.37 -23.51
N LEU A 258 -5.55 -16.30 -22.55
CA LEU A 258 -4.84 -17.59 -22.74
C LEU A 258 -5.43 -18.39 -23.89
N LEU A 259 -6.75 -18.55 -23.94
CA LEU A 259 -7.42 -19.28 -25.04
C LEU A 259 -7.18 -18.64 -26.41
N PRO A 260 -7.40 -17.35 -26.63
CA PRO A 260 -7.03 -16.68 -27.88
C PRO A 260 -5.55 -16.84 -28.25
N ALA A 261 -4.65 -16.73 -27.28
CA ALA A 261 -3.21 -16.89 -27.51
C ALA A 261 -2.85 -18.31 -27.95
N LEU A 262 -3.46 -19.34 -27.38
CA LEU A 262 -3.27 -20.73 -27.76
C LEU A 262 -3.83 -21.03 -29.19
N VAL A 263 -4.98 -20.45 -29.50
CA VAL A 263 -5.58 -20.61 -30.87
C VAL A 263 -4.69 -19.95 -31.91
N ILE A 264 -4.20 -18.73 -31.66
CA ILE A 264 -3.32 -18.03 -32.62
C ILE A 264 -1.97 -18.76 -32.72
N GLY A 265 -1.35 -19.15 -31.60
CA GLY A 265 -0.08 -19.87 -31.58
C GLY A 265 -0.18 -21.25 -32.26
N GLY A 266 -1.26 -21.99 -32.00
CA GLY A 266 -1.55 -23.26 -32.68
C GLY A 266 -1.80 -23.08 -34.18
N GLY A 267 -2.53 -22.04 -34.57
CA GLY A 267 -2.74 -21.71 -35.99
C GLY A 267 -1.45 -21.39 -36.75
N ILE A 268 -0.51 -20.68 -36.13
CA ILE A 268 0.81 -20.38 -36.73
C ILE A 268 1.68 -21.64 -36.88
N TYR A 269 1.53 -22.61 -35.97
CA TYR A 269 2.34 -23.85 -36.02
C TYR A 269 1.85 -24.85 -37.08
N PHE A 270 0.60 -24.74 -37.53
CA PHE A 270 0.01 -25.62 -38.56
C PHE A 270 -0.01 -25.00 -39.96
N PHE A 271 0.51 -23.80 -40.15
CA PHE A 271 0.78 -23.16 -41.44
C PHE A 271 2.30 -22.95 -41.60
#